data_d71d6dab409117ced64e5c00fca1ee07
#
_entry.id   d71d6dab409117ced64e5c00fca1ee07
#
_cell.length_a   1.000
_cell.length_b   1.000
_cell.length_c   1.000
_cell.angle_alpha   90.00
_cell.angle_beta   90.00
_cell.angle_gamma   90.00
#
_symmetry.space_group_name_H-M   'P 1'
#
loop_
_entity.id
_entity.type
_entity.pdbx_description
1 polymer ?
#
loop_
_entity_poly.entity_id
_entity_poly.type
_entity_poly.pdbx_seq_one_letter_code
_entity_poly.pdbx_strand_id
1 'polypeptide(L)'
;MRKTIFALFALMLAAFLSDGVPAAGQAKQATIQTRKVKLGDFPTKTTKVVLAGSELFNNALQEEMARRWLVSPYEFCSLAEYEKLKDKPDYYFLIPVSSRTRKEAEPGIITLTLLKGGVEKDDNPEKVGFDVISIPCASAEMPSGREFIFLPAFLDIIQRFVEDAMTSDRVSYGGLATYSRKLLRDTGKKVIISEDDLAPSLKEDPSWAESGIKVLEEDDADKLFNEGADNVMVSYVVAPSDPGKGAVCYKMIISSDTHELCYFEKHVIKGNAPAGFLPFDMKIISLQRKK
;
A
#
# COMPACT_ATOMS: atom_id res chain seq x y z
N MET A 1 65.55 38.01 19.48
CA MET A 1 64.21 37.81 20.05
C MET A 1 63.20 37.08 19.13
N ARG A 2 63.32 37.14 17.79
CA ARG A 2 62.32 36.47 16.89
C ARG A 2 62.47 34.91 16.78
N LYS A 3 63.68 34.36 17.04
CA LYS A 3 63.93 32.88 16.94
C LYS A 3 63.46 32.12 18.19
N THR A 4 63.42 32.72 19.34
CA THR A 4 62.97 32.11 20.60
C THR A 4 61.46 32.01 20.71
N ILE A 5 60.70 32.93 20.08
CA ILE A 5 59.23 32.85 20.07
C ILE A 5 58.70 31.71 19.20
N PHE A 6 59.40 31.41 18.08
CA PHE A 6 59.03 30.30 17.19
C PHE A 6 59.26 28.94 17.85
N ALA A 7 60.31 28.78 18.65
CA ALA A 7 60.58 27.54 19.34
C ALA A 7 59.55 27.27 20.45
N LEU A 8 59.07 28.29 21.16
CA LEU A 8 58.02 28.18 22.19
C LEU A 8 56.66 27.81 21.58
N PHE A 9 56.33 28.35 20.40
CA PHE A 9 55.09 28.06 19.69
C PHE A 9 55.08 26.59 19.14
N ALA A 10 56.21 26.11 18.66
CA ALA A 10 56.37 24.73 18.20
C ALA A 10 56.31 23.73 19.37
N LEU A 11 56.80 24.08 20.57
CA LEU A 11 56.68 23.22 21.75
C LEU A 11 55.27 23.19 22.34
N MET A 12 54.51 24.29 22.28
CA MET A 12 53.09 24.32 22.66
C MET A 12 52.20 23.51 21.69
N LEU A 13 52.52 23.51 20.40
CA LEU A 13 51.75 22.72 19.44
C LEU A 13 52.02 21.18 19.59
N ALA A 14 53.23 20.81 20.02
CA ALA A 14 53.58 19.41 20.30
C ALA A 14 52.95 18.88 21.62
N ALA A 15 52.70 19.78 22.61
CA ALA A 15 52.05 19.40 23.85
C ALA A 15 50.52 19.15 23.67
N PHE A 16 49.92 19.76 22.67
CA PHE A 16 48.50 19.49 22.33
C PHE A 16 48.26 18.19 21.56
N LEU A 17 49.34 17.57 21.05
CA LEU A 17 49.26 16.31 20.32
C LEU A 17 49.53 15.07 21.18
N SER A 18 49.90 15.25 22.46
CA SER A 18 50.23 14.16 23.34
C SER A 18 49.21 13.86 24.45
N ASP A 19 48.23 14.75 24.63
CA ASP A 19 47.06 14.37 25.39
C ASP A 19 46.20 13.45 24.52
N GLY A 20 46.28 12.12 24.85
CA GLY A 20 45.48 11.13 24.18
C GLY A 20 44.02 11.58 24.18
N VAL A 21 43.54 11.97 23.02
CA VAL A 21 42.10 12.09 22.80
C VAL A 21 41.57 10.74 23.23
N PRO A 22 40.69 10.68 24.27
CA PRO A 22 40.03 9.42 24.60
C PRO A 22 39.43 8.96 23.28
N ALA A 23 39.79 7.73 22.85
CA ALA A 23 39.23 7.15 21.66
C ALA A 23 37.73 7.34 21.76
N ALA A 24 37.22 8.35 21.06
CA ALA A 24 35.79 8.59 20.98
C ALA A 24 35.26 7.25 20.51
N GLY A 25 34.62 6.53 21.43
CA GLY A 25 34.08 5.22 21.14
C GLY A 25 33.37 5.39 19.83
N GLN A 26 33.73 4.63 18.83
CA GLN A 26 33.04 4.63 17.55
C GLN A 26 31.57 4.43 17.90
N ALA A 27 30.85 5.55 17.96
CA ALA A 27 29.42 5.49 18.00
C ALA A 27 29.10 4.62 16.80
N LYS A 28 28.67 3.36 17.04
CA LYS A 28 28.16 2.51 16.00
C LYS A 28 27.13 3.38 15.31
N GLN A 29 27.50 3.95 14.16
CA GLN A 29 26.54 4.59 13.29
C GLN A 29 25.48 3.51 13.09
N ALA A 30 24.34 3.69 13.73
CA ALA A 30 23.19 2.84 13.50
C ALA A 30 22.95 2.98 11.99
N THR A 31 23.33 1.95 11.25
CA THR A 31 23.13 1.91 9.81
C THR A 31 21.63 2.00 9.65
N ILE A 32 21.12 3.13 9.14
CA ILE A 32 19.68 3.29 8.91
C ILE A 32 19.31 2.21 7.91
N GLN A 33 18.68 1.15 8.38
CA GLN A 33 18.22 0.09 7.51
C GLN A 33 17.06 0.61 6.70
N THR A 34 17.20 0.60 5.37
CA THR A 34 16.11 0.97 4.47
C THR A 34 14.96 -0.03 4.58
N ARG A 35 13.75 0.35 4.14
CA ARG A 35 12.59 -0.56 4.15
C ARG A 35 12.85 -1.85 3.39
N LYS A 36 13.54 -1.78 2.25
CA LYS A 36 13.99 -2.94 1.48
C LYS A 36 14.79 -3.92 2.35
N VAL A 37 15.78 -3.43 3.11
CA VAL A 37 16.60 -4.26 3.99
C VAL A 37 15.75 -4.84 5.14
N LYS A 38 14.85 -4.04 5.70
CA LYS A 38 13.92 -4.50 6.75
C LYS A 38 12.96 -5.59 6.27
N LEU A 39 12.62 -5.63 4.98
CA LEU A 39 11.74 -6.64 4.38
C LEU A 39 12.47 -7.91 3.94
N GLY A 40 13.79 -7.89 3.87
CA GLY A 40 14.60 -9.03 3.37
C GLY A 40 14.42 -10.34 4.15
N ASP A 41 13.88 -10.29 5.35
CA ASP A 41 13.56 -11.48 6.18
C ASP A 41 12.15 -12.04 5.96
N PHE A 42 11.31 -11.37 5.15
CA PHE A 42 9.91 -11.72 4.96
C PHE A 42 9.66 -13.17 4.54
N PRO A 43 10.40 -13.75 3.57
CA PRO A 43 10.15 -15.12 3.13
C PRO A 43 10.42 -16.18 4.22
N THR A 44 11.19 -15.86 5.24
CA THR A 44 11.57 -16.77 6.33
C THR A 44 10.78 -16.56 7.61
N LYS A 45 10.01 -15.48 7.69
CA LYS A 45 9.18 -15.14 8.86
C LYS A 45 7.74 -15.58 8.64
N THR A 46 7.08 -15.95 9.73
CA THR A 46 5.67 -16.34 9.68
C THR A 46 4.77 -15.11 9.56
N THR A 47 3.89 -15.11 8.56
CA THR A 47 2.79 -14.15 8.45
C THR A 47 1.60 -14.65 9.26
N LYS A 48 1.24 -13.94 10.33
CA LYS A 48 0.03 -14.17 11.10
C LYS A 48 -1.15 -13.50 10.42
N VAL A 49 -2.11 -14.28 9.95
CA VAL A 49 -3.33 -13.80 9.31
C VAL A 49 -4.37 -13.59 10.39
N VAL A 50 -4.68 -12.33 10.67
CA VAL A 50 -5.54 -11.95 11.80
C VAL A 50 -7.00 -11.99 11.37
N LEU A 51 -7.78 -12.88 11.97
CA LEU A 51 -9.20 -13.03 11.72
C LEU A 51 -10.01 -11.99 12.54
N ALA A 52 -9.96 -10.73 12.09
CA ALA A 52 -10.58 -9.58 12.76
C ALA A 52 -11.77 -9.00 11.98
N GLY A 53 -12.10 -9.55 10.82
CA GLY A 53 -13.27 -9.16 10.02
C GLY A 53 -14.56 -9.85 10.45
N SER A 54 -15.62 -9.68 9.65
CA SER A 54 -16.83 -10.46 9.78
C SER A 54 -16.55 -11.96 9.55
N GLU A 55 -17.43 -12.84 10.01
CA GLU A 55 -17.28 -14.27 9.81
C GLU A 55 -17.16 -14.64 8.32
N LEU A 56 -17.98 -14.02 7.46
CA LEU A 56 -17.92 -14.22 6.02
C LEU A 56 -16.57 -13.79 5.45
N PHE A 57 -16.06 -12.62 5.84
CA PHE A 57 -14.78 -12.15 5.39
C PHE A 57 -13.62 -13.04 5.88
N ASN A 58 -13.67 -13.47 7.13
CA ASN A 58 -12.66 -14.35 7.70
C ASN A 58 -12.63 -15.71 6.98
N ASN A 59 -13.79 -16.28 6.65
CA ASN A 59 -13.88 -17.53 5.90
C ASN A 59 -13.31 -17.37 4.47
N ALA A 60 -13.70 -16.31 3.76
CA ALA A 60 -13.16 -16.00 2.44
C ALA A 60 -11.64 -15.78 2.48
N LEU A 61 -11.15 -15.03 3.47
CA LEU A 61 -9.72 -14.81 3.65
C LEU A 61 -8.95 -16.11 3.91
N GLN A 62 -9.49 -17.02 4.73
CA GLN A 62 -8.89 -18.33 4.99
C GLN A 62 -8.81 -19.17 3.71
N GLU A 63 -9.88 -19.20 2.93
CA GLU A 63 -9.94 -19.95 1.68
C GLU A 63 -8.94 -19.42 0.65
N GLU A 64 -8.90 -18.10 0.45
CA GLU A 64 -8.01 -17.50 -0.53
C GLU A 64 -6.54 -17.54 -0.10
N MET A 65 -6.24 -17.39 1.20
CA MET A 65 -4.89 -17.61 1.72
C MET A 65 -4.39 -19.02 1.43
N ALA A 66 -5.21 -20.04 1.66
CA ALA A 66 -4.84 -21.42 1.41
C ALA A 66 -4.57 -21.72 -0.07
N ARG A 67 -5.24 -20.99 -0.97
CA ARG A 67 -5.09 -21.17 -2.42
C ARG A 67 -3.90 -20.40 -3.02
N ARG A 68 -3.53 -19.24 -2.44
CA ARG A 68 -2.72 -18.23 -3.12
C ARG A 68 -1.46 -17.79 -2.40
N TRP A 69 -1.41 -17.90 -1.07
CA TRP A 69 -0.28 -17.33 -0.34
C TRP A 69 0.95 -18.23 -0.42
N LEU A 70 2.01 -17.73 -1.10
CA LEU A 70 3.22 -18.51 -1.38
C LEU A 70 4.51 -17.83 -0.93
N VAL A 71 4.46 -16.54 -0.57
CA VAL A 71 5.67 -15.71 -0.36
C VAL A 71 6.27 -15.85 1.04
N SER A 72 5.55 -16.44 1.99
CA SER A 72 6.04 -16.72 3.35
C SER A 72 5.23 -17.85 4.00
N PRO A 73 5.76 -18.52 5.04
CA PRO A 73 4.93 -19.32 5.92
C PRO A 73 3.81 -18.47 6.53
N TYR A 74 2.63 -19.04 6.74
CA TYR A 74 1.53 -18.33 7.38
C TYR A 74 0.76 -19.19 8.37
N GLU A 75 0.12 -18.52 9.31
CA GLU A 75 -0.76 -19.11 10.32
C GLU A 75 -1.91 -18.15 10.63
N PHE A 76 -3.09 -18.69 10.86
CA PHE A 76 -4.23 -17.88 11.31
C PHE A 76 -4.13 -17.58 12.80
N CYS A 77 -4.56 -16.40 13.20
CA CYS A 77 -4.61 -16.02 14.61
C CYS A 77 -5.82 -15.13 14.91
N SER A 78 -6.21 -15.11 16.18
CA SER A 78 -7.25 -14.20 16.67
C SER A 78 -6.69 -12.79 16.90
N LEU A 79 -7.59 -11.80 17.01
CA LEU A 79 -7.21 -10.44 17.39
C LEU A 79 -6.51 -10.41 18.78
N ALA A 80 -6.95 -11.25 19.71
CA ALA A 80 -6.33 -11.35 21.03
C ALA A 80 -4.89 -11.92 20.99
N GLU A 81 -4.60 -12.79 20.05
CA GLU A 81 -3.24 -13.28 19.78
C GLU A 81 -2.38 -12.21 19.12
N TYR A 82 -2.93 -11.51 18.13
CA TYR A 82 -2.27 -10.37 17.50
C TYR A 82 -1.80 -9.35 18.54
N GLU A 83 -2.67 -8.93 19.46
CA GLU A 83 -2.33 -7.98 20.52
C GLU A 83 -1.16 -8.42 21.41
N LYS A 84 -0.98 -9.73 21.60
CA LYS A 84 0.16 -10.30 22.38
C LYS A 84 1.45 -10.41 21.56
N LEU A 85 1.34 -10.50 20.25
CA LEU A 85 2.47 -10.80 19.36
C LEU A 85 2.94 -9.60 18.54
N LYS A 86 2.15 -8.53 18.41
CA LYS A 86 2.42 -7.40 17.52
C LYS A 86 3.78 -6.72 17.74
N ASP A 87 4.29 -6.75 18.98
CA ASP A 87 5.58 -6.17 19.34
C ASP A 87 6.78 -7.11 19.08
N LYS A 88 6.53 -8.31 18.55
CA LYS A 88 7.58 -9.28 18.26
C LYS A 88 8.07 -9.16 16.82
N PRO A 89 9.37 -8.93 16.58
CA PRO A 89 9.92 -8.76 15.23
C PRO A 89 9.97 -10.06 14.42
N ASP A 90 9.56 -11.18 15.02
CA ASP A 90 9.57 -12.50 14.37
C ASP A 90 8.39 -12.74 13.45
N TYR A 91 7.41 -11.86 13.47
CA TYR A 91 6.16 -12.02 12.73
C TYR A 91 5.89 -10.85 11.79
N TYR A 92 5.17 -11.18 10.72
CA TYR A 92 4.38 -10.23 9.94
C TYR A 92 2.90 -10.49 10.24
N PHE A 93 2.05 -9.49 10.01
CA PHE A 93 0.63 -9.59 10.29
C PHE A 93 -0.15 -9.10 9.07
N LEU A 94 -1.02 -9.95 8.54
CA LEU A 94 -2.02 -9.57 7.54
C LEU A 94 -3.35 -9.37 8.25
N ILE A 95 -3.86 -8.16 8.28
CA ILE A 95 -5.00 -7.78 9.10
C ILE A 95 -5.95 -6.81 8.36
N PRO A 96 -7.28 -7.03 8.39
CA PRO A 96 -8.24 -6.01 8.01
C PRO A 96 -8.29 -4.91 9.07
N VAL A 97 -8.07 -3.66 8.65
CA VAL A 97 -8.00 -2.50 9.55
C VAL A 97 -9.00 -1.45 9.12
N SER A 98 -9.85 -0.99 10.04
CA SER A 98 -10.64 0.22 9.83
C SER A 98 -9.72 1.44 9.79
N SER A 99 -9.66 2.08 8.64
CA SER A 99 -8.68 3.14 8.35
C SER A 99 -9.35 4.48 8.16
N ARG A 100 -8.66 5.53 8.63
CA ARG A 100 -9.07 6.93 8.42
C ARG A 100 -7.90 7.78 7.96
N THR A 101 -8.19 8.82 7.24
CA THR A 101 -7.22 9.88 6.98
C THR A 101 -7.08 10.79 8.20
N ARG A 102 -6.00 11.56 8.28
CA ARG A 102 -5.76 12.50 9.40
C ARG A 102 -6.92 13.49 9.63
N LYS A 103 -7.74 13.76 8.62
CA LYS A 103 -8.81 14.76 8.66
C LYS A 103 -10.19 14.17 8.89
N GLU A 104 -10.34 12.87 8.83
CA GLU A 104 -11.60 12.18 9.12
C GLU A 104 -11.77 12.00 10.62
N ALA A 105 -12.99 12.18 11.11
CA ALA A 105 -13.34 11.96 12.52
C ALA A 105 -13.35 10.45 12.84
N GLU A 106 -13.97 9.65 11.97
CA GLU A 106 -14.13 8.21 12.11
C GLU A 106 -13.52 7.48 10.91
N PRO A 107 -13.16 6.19 11.07
CA PRO A 107 -12.70 5.37 9.96
C PRO A 107 -13.80 5.19 8.90
N GLY A 108 -13.53 5.62 7.67
CA GLY A 108 -14.48 5.53 6.57
C GLY A 108 -14.30 4.30 5.68
N ILE A 109 -13.14 3.65 5.74
CA ILE A 109 -12.82 2.48 4.90
C ILE A 109 -12.18 1.36 5.71
N ILE A 110 -12.24 0.15 5.14
CA ILE A 110 -11.45 -1.00 5.57
C ILE A 110 -10.29 -1.19 4.59
N THR A 111 -9.09 -1.39 5.14
CA THR A 111 -7.89 -1.76 4.37
C THR A 111 -7.43 -3.15 4.78
N LEU A 112 -7.00 -3.96 3.82
CA LEU A 112 -6.21 -5.16 4.11
C LEU A 112 -4.75 -4.75 4.20
N THR A 113 -4.17 -4.85 5.39
CA THR A 113 -2.86 -4.28 5.70
C THR A 113 -1.88 -5.37 6.09
N LEU A 114 -0.72 -5.37 5.46
CA LEU A 114 0.43 -6.16 5.88
C LEU A 114 1.34 -5.29 6.76
N LEU A 115 1.56 -5.75 7.99
CA LEU A 115 2.40 -5.09 8.99
C LEU A 115 3.64 -5.96 9.26
N LYS A 116 4.78 -5.35 9.53
CA LYS A 116 5.90 -6.02 10.18
C LYS A 116 5.81 -5.80 11.68
N GLY A 117 5.83 -6.86 12.47
CA GLY A 117 5.85 -6.79 13.93
C GLY A 117 7.14 -6.19 14.48
N GLY A 118 7.10 -5.84 15.76
CA GLY A 118 8.21 -5.22 16.46
C GLY A 118 7.95 -3.76 16.80
N VAL A 119 8.71 -3.24 17.76
CA VAL A 119 8.65 -1.81 18.13
C VAL A 119 9.64 -1.06 17.25
N GLU A 120 9.18 -0.20 16.36
CA GLU A 120 10.06 0.82 15.80
C GLU A 120 10.43 1.77 16.94
N LYS A 121 11.74 1.90 17.20
CA LYS A 121 12.28 2.93 18.11
C LYS A 121 12.22 4.28 17.37
N ASP A 122 11.03 4.74 17.10
CA ASP A 122 10.79 6.12 16.69
C ASP A 122 10.16 6.86 17.87
N ASP A 123 10.33 8.17 17.93
CA ASP A 123 9.89 9.04 19.03
C ASP A 123 8.36 9.02 19.30
N ASN A 124 7.62 8.13 18.65
CA ASN A 124 6.20 7.93 18.86
C ASN A 124 5.92 6.51 19.40
N PRO A 125 5.69 6.37 20.73
CA PRO A 125 5.42 5.08 21.37
C PRO A 125 4.11 4.39 20.92
N GLU A 126 3.25 5.08 20.16
CA GLU A 126 1.99 4.51 19.64
C GLU A 126 2.17 3.76 18.30
N LYS A 127 3.33 3.88 17.66
CA LYS A 127 3.64 3.13 16.43
C LYS A 127 4.24 1.77 16.74
N VAL A 128 3.40 0.78 16.80
CA VAL A 128 3.80 -0.62 16.88
C VAL A 128 3.98 -1.17 15.46
N GLY A 129 5.19 -1.61 15.14
CA GLY A 129 5.51 -2.13 13.81
C GLY A 129 5.55 -1.08 12.71
N PHE A 130 5.75 -1.50 11.48
CA PHE A 130 5.60 -0.61 10.33
C PHE A 130 4.68 -1.21 9.25
N ASP A 131 3.88 -0.34 8.66
CA ASP A 131 3.02 -0.69 7.54
C ASP A 131 3.88 -1.01 6.32
N VAL A 132 3.83 -2.27 5.89
CA VAL A 132 4.49 -2.70 4.65
C VAL A 132 3.67 -2.20 3.47
N ILE A 133 2.37 -2.52 3.47
CA ILE A 133 1.41 -2.10 2.46
C ILE A 133 -0.01 -2.19 3.03
N SER A 134 -0.88 -1.26 2.60
CA SER A 134 -2.31 -1.27 2.90
C SER A 134 -3.09 -1.13 1.60
N ILE A 135 -3.98 -2.08 1.33
CA ILE A 135 -4.87 -2.06 0.16
C ILE A 135 -6.26 -1.66 0.63
N PRO A 136 -6.86 -0.59 0.08
CA PRO A 136 -8.26 -0.27 0.32
C PRO A 136 -9.17 -1.40 -0.18
N CYS A 137 -10.05 -1.91 0.70
CA CYS A 137 -10.88 -3.07 0.39
C CYS A 137 -12.37 -2.74 0.30
N ALA A 138 -12.90 -1.98 1.26
CA ALA A 138 -14.33 -1.70 1.32
C ALA A 138 -14.63 -0.40 2.05
N SER A 139 -15.87 0.11 1.92
CA SER A 139 -16.43 1.07 2.86
C SER A 139 -16.56 0.41 4.24
N ALA A 140 -16.25 1.16 5.30
CA ALA A 140 -16.33 0.63 6.66
C ALA A 140 -17.78 0.43 7.13
N GLU A 141 -18.70 1.31 6.70
CA GLU A 141 -20.08 1.30 7.13
C GLU A 141 -20.99 0.44 6.23
N MET A 142 -20.75 0.50 4.91
CA MET A 142 -21.56 -0.20 3.91
C MET A 142 -20.66 -0.92 2.90
N PRO A 143 -20.10 -2.10 3.25
CA PRO A 143 -19.40 -2.94 2.30
C PRO A 143 -20.33 -3.34 1.15
N SER A 144 -19.84 -3.30 -0.09
CA SER A 144 -20.66 -3.59 -1.28
C SER A 144 -20.80 -5.08 -1.59
N GLY A 145 -19.92 -5.90 -1.02
CA GLY A 145 -19.76 -7.31 -1.39
C GLY A 145 -18.70 -7.54 -2.46
N ARG A 146 -18.32 -6.52 -3.23
CA ARG A 146 -17.25 -6.62 -4.23
C ARG A 146 -15.89 -6.95 -3.63
N GLU A 147 -15.67 -6.61 -2.35
CA GLU A 147 -14.46 -6.98 -1.62
C GLU A 147 -14.21 -8.50 -1.63
N PHE A 148 -15.24 -9.34 -1.71
CA PHE A 148 -15.09 -10.79 -1.83
C PHE A 148 -14.62 -11.21 -3.22
N ILE A 149 -15.13 -10.55 -4.27
CA ILE A 149 -14.76 -10.81 -5.66
C ILE A 149 -13.29 -10.42 -5.90
N PHE A 150 -12.84 -9.30 -5.31
CA PHE A 150 -11.50 -8.77 -5.50
C PHE A 150 -10.47 -9.24 -4.45
N LEU A 151 -10.90 -9.95 -3.40
CA LEU A 151 -10.00 -10.49 -2.35
C LEU A 151 -8.83 -11.30 -2.91
N PRO A 152 -9.04 -12.22 -3.89
CA PRO A 152 -7.96 -12.92 -4.57
C PRO A 152 -6.88 -11.97 -5.09
N ALA A 153 -7.29 -10.91 -5.78
CA ALA A 153 -6.37 -9.93 -6.34
C ALA A 153 -5.67 -9.10 -5.26
N PHE A 154 -6.34 -8.77 -4.16
CA PHE A 154 -5.69 -8.04 -3.06
C PHE A 154 -4.54 -8.83 -2.47
N LEU A 155 -4.70 -10.15 -2.29
CA LEU A 155 -3.63 -11.02 -1.81
C LEU A 155 -2.48 -11.11 -2.82
N ASP A 156 -2.78 -11.27 -4.10
CA ASP A 156 -1.78 -11.35 -5.16
C ASP A 156 -1.01 -10.02 -5.32
N ILE A 157 -1.69 -8.86 -5.17
CA ILE A 157 -1.05 -7.53 -5.17
C ILE A 157 -0.12 -7.38 -3.97
N ILE A 158 -0.53 -7.81 -2.76
CA ILE A 158 0.31 -7.75 -1.56
C ILE A 158 1.58 -8.58 -1.76
N GLN A 159 1.45 -9.82 -2.23
CA GLN A 159 2.58 -10.72 -2.47
C GLN A 159 3.57 -10.11 -3.47
N ARG A 160 3.08 -9.66 -4.63
CA ARG A 160 3.90 -9.02 -5.66
C ARG A 160 4.56 -7.74 -5.15
N PHE A 161 3.82 -6.94 -4.37
CA PHE A 161 4.39 -5.73 -3.77
C PHE A 161 5.57 -6.06 -2.84
N VAL A 162 5.45 -7.08 -1.99
CA VAL A 162 6.53 -7.46 -1.09
C VAL A 162 7.75 -7.95 -1.86
N GLU A 163 7.57 -8.77 -2.89
CA GLU A 163 8.65 -9.22 -3.77
C GLU A 163 9.37 -8.04 -4.42
N ASP A 164 8.64 -7.10 -5.01
CA ASP A 164 9.19 -5.89 -5.61
C ASP A 164 9.88 -5.01 -4.56
N ALA A 165 9.30 -4.86 -3.36
CA ALA A 165 9.82 -4.02 -2.28
C ALA A 165 11.11 -4.58 -1.67
N MET A 166 11.29 -5.90 -1.62
CA MET A 166 12.54 -6.54 -1.20
C MET A 166 13.69 -6.27 -2.18
N THR A 167 13.39 -5.95 -3.43
CA THR A 167 14.39 -5.66 -4.47
C THR A 167 14.63 -4.16 -4.69
N SER A 168 13.68 -3.29 -4.32
CA SER A 168 13.69 -1.87 -4.65
C SER A 168 13.20 -0.98 -3.51
N ASP A 169 14.08 -0.11 -3.00
CA ASP A 169 13.69 0.93 -2.04
C ASP A 169 12.65 1.90 -2.61
N ARG A 170 12.68 2.17 -3.91
CA ARG A 170 11.68 3.01 -4.58
C ARG A 170 10.27 2.42 -4.43
N VAL A 171 10.13 1.12 -4.60
CA VAL A 171 8.84 0.43 -4.43
C VAL A 171 8.46 0.41 -2.95
N SER A 172 9.37 0.03 -2.07
CA SER A 172 9.10 -0.10 -0.64
C SER A 172 8.64 1.20 0.04
N TYR A 173 9.10 2.37 -0.44
CA TYR A 173 8.64 3.68 0.04
C TYR A 173 7.45 4.24 -0.75
N GLY A 174 7.31 3.86 -2.02
CA GLY A 174 6.26 4.37 -2.89
C GLY A 174 4.88 3.74 -2.66
N GLY A 175 4.84 2.55 -2.05
CA GLY A 175 3.58 1.83 -1.83
C GLY A 175 2.81 1.61 -3.14
N LEU A 176 1.49 1.54 -3.05
CA LEU A 176 0.60 1.35 -4.21
C LEU A 176 0.74 2.45 -5.28
N ALA A 177 1.18 3.65 -4.91
CA ALA A 177 1.38 4.74 -5.86
C ALA A 177 2.44 4.44 -6.94
N THR A 178 3.32 3.45 -6.71
CA THR A 178 4.27 3.00 -7.74
C THR A 178 3.59 2.37 -8.95
N TYR A 179 2.35 1.91 -8.79
CA TYR A 179 1.56 1.28 -9.84
C TYR A 179 0.65 2.26 -10.60
N SER A 180 0.55 3.52 -10.16
CA SER A 180 -0.36 4.53 -10.71
C SER A 180 -0.21 4.80 -12.21
N ARG A 181 0.93 4.39 -12.81
CA ARG A 181 1.21 4.58 -14.23
C ARG A 181 1.53 3.28 -14.99
N LYS A 182 1.23 2.14 -14.41
CA LYS A 182 1.56 0.84 -15.01
C LYS A 182 0.66 0.53 -16.20
N LEU A 183 -0.55 1.02 -16.18
CA LEU A 183 -1.54 0.95 -17.27
C LEU A 183 -1.03 1.51 -18.60
N LEU A 184 -0.12 2.47 -18.55
CA LEU A 184 0.52 3.10 -19.70
C LEU A 184 1.26 2.13 -20.60
N ARG A 185 1.64 0.99 -20.10
CA ARG A 185 2.54 0.06 -20.78
C ARG A 185 1.83 -1.16 -21.34
N ASP A 186 0.63 -1.44 -20.84
CA ASP A 186 -0.15 -2.60 -21.26
C ASP A 186 -1.29 -2.20 -22.17
N THR A 187 -0.93 -1.92 -23.42
CA THR A 187 -1.86 -1.38 -24.44
C THR A 187 -2.78 -2.44 -25.05
N GLY A 188 -2.52 -3.72 -24.79
CA GLY A 188 -3.29 -4.83 -25.37
C GLY A 188 -4.61 -5.13 -24.64
N LYS A 189 -4.70 -4.81 -23.36
CA LYS A 189 -5.87 -5.15 -22.53
C LYS A 189 -6.99 -4.10 -22.65
N LYS A 190 -8.25 -4.56 -22.58
CA LYS A 190 -9.42 -3.68 -22.54
C LYS A 190 -9.61 -3.15 -21.12
N VAL A 191 -9.86 -1.85 -20.98
CA VAL A 191 -10.25 -1.25 -19.70
C VAL A 191 -11.77 -1.25 -19.58
N ILE A 192 -12.26 -1.90 -18.56
CA ILE A 192 -13.67 -1.92 -18.15
C ILE A 192 -13.78 -1.07 -16.88
N ILE A 193 -14.63 -0.07 -16.92
CA ILE A 193 -15.00 0.71 -15.74
C ILE A 193 -16.42 0.32 -15.35
N SER A 194 -16.64 -0.06 -14.12
CA SER A 194 -17.99 -0.24 -13.58
C SER A 194 -18.71 1.11 -13.57
N GLU A 195 -19.98 1.12 -13.96
CA GLU A 195 -20.78 2.34 -13.95
C GLU A 195 -20.83 3.00 -12.56
N ASP A 196 -20.85 2.19 -11.52
CA ASP A 196 -20.91 2.67 -10.12
C ASP A 196 -19.56 3.21 -9.63
N ASP A 197 -18.48 2.87 -10.30
CA ASP A 197 -17.16 3.45 -10.07
C ASP A 197 -16.98 4.84 -10.71
N LEU A 198 -17.91 5.32 -11.54
CA LEU A 198 -17.84 6.64 -12.16
C LEU A 198 -18.40 7.73 -11.24
N ALA A 199 -17.72 8.86 -11.19
CA ALA A 199 -18.29 10.06 -10.59
C ALA A 199 -19.54 10.52 -11.36
N PRO A 200 -20.55 11.12 -10.70
CA PRO A 200 -21.80 11.50 -11.35
C PRO A 200 -21.64 12.32 -12.63
N SER A 201 -20.68 13.24 -12.66
CA SER A 201 -20.40 14.07 -13.84
C SER A 201 -19.96 13.29 -15.08
N LEU A 202 -19.40 12.09 -14.90
CA LEU A 202 -19.00 11.23 -16.02
C LEU A 202 -20.14 10.35 -16.53
N LYS A 203 -21.11 10.03 -15.71
CA LYS A 203 -22.32 9.31 -16.13
C LYS A 203 -23.14 10.15 -17.11
N GLU A 204 -23.07 11.49 -16.97
CA GLU A 204 -23.82 12.45 -17.81
C GLU A 204 -23.08 12.86 -19.09
N ASP A 205 -21.75 12.71 -19.15
CA ASP A 205 -20.91 13.10 -20.29
C ASP A 205 -20.14 11.90 -20.89
N PRO A 206 -20.65 11.26 -21.93
CA PRO A 206 -20.02 10.09 -22.54
C PRO A 206 -18.82 10.42 -23.47
N SER A 207 -18.29 11.64 -23.46
CA SER A 207 -17.17 12.05 -24.34
C SER A 207 -15.91 11.18 -24.21
N TRP A 208 -15.78 10.44 -23.13
CA TRP A 208 -14.70 9.47 -22.87
C TRP A 208 -14.90 8.13 -23.62
N ALA A 209 -16.09 7.82 -24.15
CA ALA A 209 -16.39 6.54 -24.81
C ALA A 209 -15.50 6.26 -26.05
N GLU A 210 -14.98 7.30 -26.70
CA GLU A 210 -14.04 7.17 -27.83
C GLU A 210 -12.62 6.76 -27.41
N SER A 211 -12.34 6.66 -26.11
CA SER A 211 -11.00 6.45 -25.57
C SER A 211 -10.55 4.99 -25.50
N GLY A 212 -11.38 4.03 -25.94
CA GLY A 212 -11.13 2.59 -25.81
C GLY A 212 -11.38 2.05 -24.40
N ILE A 213 -12.07 2.82 -23.56
CA ILE A 213 -12.61 2.41 -22.27
C ILE A 213 -14.05 1.97 -22.50
N LYS A 214 -14.43 0.83 -21.92
CA LYS A 214 -15.81 0.36 -21.94
C LYS A 214 -16.39 0.51 -20.53
N VAL A 215 -17.60 1.05 -20.45
CA VAL A 215 -18.36 1.06 -19.19
C VAL A 215 -19.39 -0.05 -19.23
N LEU A 216 -19.51 -0.76 -18.13
CA LEU A 216 -20.48 -1.83 -17.92
C LEU A 216 -21.20 -1.61 -16.59
N GLU A 217 -22.37 -2.20 -16.46
CA GLU A 217 -23.03 -2.38 -15.16
C GLU A 217 -22.09 -3.14 -14.21
N GLU A 218 -22.22 -2.91 -12.90
CA GLU A 218 -21.29 -3.47 -11.89
C GLU A 218 -21.24 -4.99 -11.97
N ASP A 219 -22.39 -5.65 -12.01
CA ASP A 219 -22.47 -7.11 -12.06
C ASP A 219 -21.77 -7.70 -13.31
N ASP A 220 -21.87 -7.05 -14.45
CA ASP A 220 -21.20 -7.49 -15.69
C ASP A 220 -19.69 -7.28 -15.61
N ALA A 221 -19.24 -6.17 -15.04
CA ALA A 221 -17.82 -5.88 -14.84
C ALA A 221 -17.20 -6.88 -13.85
N ASP A 222 -17.86 -7.12 -12.73
CA ASP A 222 -17.42 -8.02 -11.68
C ASP A 222 -17.44 -9.48 -12.13
N LYS A 223 -18.41 -9.85 -12.98
CA LYS A 223 -18.43 -11.17 -13.62
C LYS A 223 -17.19 -11.40 -14.49
N LEU A 224 -16.83 -10.44 -15.34
CA LEU A 224 -15.60 -10.53 -16.14
C LEU A 224 -14.36 -10.68 -15.30
N PHE A 225 -14.29 -9.98 -14.15
CA PHE A 225 -13.19 -10.08 -13.22
C PHE A 225 -13.14 -11.45 -12.55
N ASN A 226 -14.26 -11.92 -12.03
CA ASN A 226 -14.36 -13.19 -11.31
C ASN A 226 -14.10 -14.41 -12.20
N GLU A 227 -14.44 -14.33 -13.49
CA GLU A 227 -14.16 -15.37 -14.49
C GLU A 227 -12.70 -15.37 -14.97
N GLY A 228 -11.88 -14.38 -14.55
CA GLY A 228 -10.51 -14.24 -15.01
C GLY A 228 -10.39 -13.96 -16.50
N ALA A 229 -11.30 -13.13 -17.04
CA ALA A 229 -11.38 -12.86 -18.48
C ALA A 229 -10.05 -12.39 -19.06
N ASP A 230 -9.58 -13.04 -20.11
CA ASP A 230 -8.31 -12.72 -20.78
C ASP A 230 -8.31 -11.29 -21.34
N ASN A 231 -7.18 -10.61 -21.19
CA ASN A 231 -6.97 -9.27 -21.76
C ASN A 231 -8.00 -8.22 -21.31
N VAL A 232 -8.49 -8.34 -20.08
CA VAL A 232 -9.41 -7.38 -19.45
C VAL A 232 -8.80 -6.83 -18.17
N MET A 233 -9.02 -5.55 -17.92
CA MET A 233 -8.71 -4.87 -16.66
C MET A 233 -10.00 -4.23 -16.16
N VAL A 234 -10.32 -4.42 -14.90
CA VAL A 234 -11.58 -3.95 -14.30
C VAL A 234 -11.30 -2.94 -13.20
N SER A 235 -12.15 -1.92 -13.12
CA SER A 235 -12.09 -0.89 -12.09
C SER A 235 -12.57 -1.40 -10.74
N TYR A 236 -12.03 -0.81 -9.69
CA TYR A 236 -12.47 -0.98 -8.31
C TYR A 236 -12.29 0.33 -7.54
N VAL A 237 -13.37 0.84 -6.98
CA VAL A 237 -13.36 2.09 -6.20
C VAL A 237 -13.71 1.82 -4.76
N VAL A 238 -12.95 2.44 -3.85
CA VAL A 238 -13.22 2.41 -2.42
C VAL A 238 -13.32 3.82 -1.88
N ALA A 239 -14.45 4.12 -1.27
CA ALA A 239 -14.71 5.38 -0.60
C ALA A 239 -15.63 5.15 0.60
N PRO A 240 -15.64 6.05 1.61
CA PRO A 240 -16.67 6.05 2.64
C PRO A 240 -18.05 6.22 2.03
N SER A 241 -19.05 5.53 2.59
CA SER A 241 -20.47 5.65 2.14
C SER A 241 -21.05 7.02 2.47
N ASP A 242 -20.68 7.60 3.62
CA ASP A 242 -20.99 8.98 4.00
C ASP A 242 -19.67 9.78 4.16
N PRO A 243 -19.16 10.40 3.10
CA PRO A 243 -17.85 11.02 3.11
C PRO A 243 -17.85 12.32 3.92
N GLY A 244 -17.30 12.27 5.11
CA GLY A 244 -17.02 13.43 5.95
C GLY A 244 -15.85 14.28 5.43
N LYS A 245 -15.52 15.34 6.20
CA LYS A 245 -14.41 16.22 5.86
C LYS A 245 -13.07 15.49 5.83
N GLY A 246 -12.44 15.49 4.67
CA GLY A 246 -11.12 14.89 4.47
C GLY A 246 -11.16 13.44 4.03
N ALA A 247 -12.36 12.89 3.82
CA ALA A 247 -12.56 11.57 3.24
C ALA A 247 -11.82 11.44 1.91
N VAL A 248 -11.31 10.24 1.63
CA VAL A 248 -10.51 9.95 0.44
C VAL A 248 -11.17 8.83 -0.35
N CYS A 249 -11.30 9.05 -1.66
CA CYS A 249 -11.65 8.04 -2.63
C CYS A 249 -10.38 7.40 -3.20
N TYR A 250 -10.33 6.08 -3.23
CA TYR A 250 -9.27 5.28 -3.83
C TYR A 250 -9.79 4.62 -5.09
N LYS A 251 -8.99 4.66 -6.16
CA LYS A 251 -9.36 4.14 -7.47
C LYS A 251 -8.29 3.17 -7.94
N MET A 252 -8.70 2.00 -8.32
CA MET A 252 -7.84 0.93 -8.83
C MET A 252 -8.36 0.44 -10.18
N ILE A 253 -7.45 -0.04 -11.02
CA ILE A 253 -7.76 -0.87 -12.18
C ILE A 253 -6.86 -2.08 -12.08
N ILE A 254 -7.46 -3.26 -12.07
CA ILE A 254 -6.81 -4.53 -11.81
C ILE A 254 -7.06 -5.47 -12.99
N SER A 255 -6.01 -6.16 -13.43
CA SER A 255 -6.11 -7.17 -14.48
C SER A 255 -6.87 -8.39 -13.98
N SER A 256 -7.89 -8.84 -14.71
CA SER A 256 -8.72 -9.98 -14.32
C SER A 256 -7.98 -11.31 -14.40
N ASP A 257 -7.09 -11.48 -15.39
CA ASP A 257 -6.34 -12.71 -15.63
C ASP A 257 -5.08 -12.86 -14.76
N THR A 258 -4.43 -11.74 -14.41
CA THR A 258 -3.15 -11.77 -13.68
C THR A 258 -3.22 -11.16 -12.30
N HIS A 259 -4.33 -10.56 -11.92
CA HIS A 259 -4.51 -9.76 -10.68
C HIS A 259 -3.45 -8.65 -10.50
N GLU A 260 -2.85 -8.19 -11.60
CA GLU A 260 -1.88 -7.11 -11.56
C GLU A 260 -2.58 -5.77 -11.33
N LEU A 261 -2.10 -5.00 -10.34
CA LEU A 261 -2.55 -3.62 -10.16
C LEU A 261 -1.95 -2.76 -11.26
N CYS A 262 -2.80 -2.31 -12.19
CA CYS A 262 -2.41 -1.54 -13.37
C CYS A 262 -2.54 -0.04 -13.17
N TYR A 263 -3.46 0.39 -12.30
CA TYR A 263 -3.71 1.79 -11.98
C TYR A 263 -4.07 1.95 -10.51
N PHE A 264 -3.50 2.96 -9.86
CA PHE A 264 -3.84 3.35 -8.51
C PHE A 264 -3.76 4.87 -8.37
N GLU A 265 -4.86 5.48 -8.03
CA GLU A 265 -4.93 6.91 -7.71
C GLU A 265 -5.90 7.16 -6.55
N LYS A 266 -5.71 8.27 -5.87
CA LYS A 266 -6.59 8.71 -4.79
C LYS A 266 -6.81 10.21 -4.83
N HIS A 267 -7.99 10.64 -4.38
CA HIS A 267 -8.27 12.06 -4.19
C HIS A 267 -9.12 12.31 -2.94
N VAL A 268 -9.02 13.52 -2.41
CA VAL A 268 -9.90 13.95 -1.32
C VAL A 268 -11.28 14.26 -1.89
N ILE A 269 -12.31 13.66 -1.33
CA ILE A 269 -13.70 13.87 -1.74
C ILE A 269 -14.12 15.30 -1.39
N LYS A 270 -14.71 16.00 -2.38
CA LYS A 270 -15.20 17.38 -2.27
C LYS A 270 -16.39 17.53 -3.23
N GLY A 271 -17.16 18.64 -3.10
CA GLY A 271 -18.27 18.91 -3.99
C GLY A 271 -17.97 18.91 -5.49
N ASN A 272 -16.77 19.37 -5.89
CA ASN A 272 -16.29 19.33 -7.28
C ASN A 272 -15.44 18.09 -7.63
N ALA A 273 -15.24 17.19 -6.71
CA ALA A 273 -14.50 15.95 -6.86
C ALA A 273 -15.14 14.87 -5.97
N PRO A 274 -16.35 14.39 -6.34
CA PRO A 274 -17.06 13.34 -5.60
C PRO A 274 -16.31 12.01 -5.67
N ALA A 275 -16.80 10.97 -4.98
CA ALA A 275 -16.26 9.62 -5.08
C ALA A 275 -16.37 9.10 -6.52
N GLY A 276 -15.47 8.22 -6.92
CA GLY A 276 -15.41 7.61 -8.25
C GLY A 276 -14.28 8.14 -9.14
N PHE A 277 -14.20 7.59 -10.34
CA PHE A 277 -13.32 8.08 -11.38
C PHE A 277 -13.76 9.47 -11.85
N LEU A 278 -12.80 10.39 -11.96
CA LEU A 278 -13.05 11.77 -12.39
C LEU A 278 -12.65 11.97 -13.86
N PRO A 279 -13.10 13.05 -14.53
CA PRO A 279 -12.69 13.38 -15.90
C PRO A 279 -11.17 13.39 -16.10
N PHE A 280 -10.42 13.78 -15.07
CA PHE A 280 -8.96 13.76 -15.10
C PHE A 280 -8.40 12.33 -15.18
N ASP A 281 -8.96 11.39 -14.45
CA ASP A 281 -8.55 9.98 -14.48
C ASP A 281 -8.81 9.38 -15.86
N MET A 282 -10.00 9.61 -16.40
CA MET A 282 -10.40 9.13 -17.74
C MET A 282 -9.47 9.68 -18.83
N LYS A 283 -9.08 10.95 -18.72
CA LYS A 283 -8.11 11.56 -19.64
C LYS A 283 -6.75 10.89 -19.55
N ILE A 284 -6.25 10.61 -18.34
CA ILE A 284 -4.97 9.91 -18.14
C ILE A 284 -5.05 8.52 -18.76
N ILE A 285 -6.08 7.75 -18.44
CA ILE A 285 -6.27 6.39 -18.95
C ILE A 285 -6.30 6.38 -20.48
N SER A 286 -7.05 7.29 -21.10
CA SER A 286 -7.16 7.35 -22.57
C SER A 286 -5.87 7.82 -23.25
N LEU A 287 -5.13 8.78 -22.69
CA LEU A 287 -3.84 9.23 -23.24
C LEU A 287 -2.78 8.13 -23.19
N GLN A 288 -2.87 7.28 -22.20
CA GLN A 288 -1.96 6.17 -22.01
C GLN A 288 -2.17 5.06 -23.04
N ARG A 289 -3.35 4.95 -23.59
CA ARG A 289 -3.73 3.91 -24.58
C ARG A 289 -3.51 4.34 -26.03
N LYS A 290 -3.30 5.62 -26.29
CA LYS A 290 -3.08 6.17 -27.65
C LYS A 290 -1.61 6.13 -28.10
N LYS A 291 -0.69 5.64 -27.25
CA LYS A 291 0.74 5.48 -27.54
C LYS A 291 1.09 4.03 -27.77
#